data_2d29d4b3441fc7b09c97fde23e2b1ca9
#
_entry.id   2d29d4b3441fc7b09c97fde23e2b1ca9
#
_cell.length_a   1.000
_cell.length_b   1.000
_cell.length_c   1.000
_cell.angle_alpha   90.00
_cell.angle_beta   90.00
_cell.angle_gamma   90.00
#
_symmetry.space_group_name_H-M   'P 1'
#
loop_
_entity.id
_entity.type
_entity.pdbx_description
1 polymer ?
#
loop_
_entity_poly.entity_id
_entity_poly.type
_entity_poly.pdbx_seq_one_letter_code
_entity_poly.pdbx_strand_id
1 'polypeptide(L)'
;MKGKIIKGIAGFYYVHAVDVGNTMGTVYECKAKGVFRKDHRKPLVGDDVEMDVLDEAQKKGNIRELLPRHSELIRPAVANVDQALVIFAITKPQPNFNLLDRFLIMMQQQDIPCIICFNKQDIDEEGKKEDYRAIYEQAGFRTITVSAAKKEGIDTIQELLRGKTTTVAGPSGVGKSSLVNCLQSGTVMETGSISEKIERGKHTTRHSELISIAQDTYILDTPGFSSLGLFRLEKEQLAEFYPEFAPFEKYCRFGGCSHIS
;
A
#
# COMPACT_ATOMS: atom_id res chain seq x y z
N MET A 1 -21.68 0.93 14.70
CA MET A 1 -20.22 0.99 14.90
C MET A 1 -19.55 1.26 13.56
N LYS A 2 -18.46 2.05 13.51
CA LYS A 2 -17.66 2.26 12.30
C LYS A 2 -16.48 1.30 12.28
N GLY A 3 -16.05 0.90 11.09
CA GLY A 3 -14.88 0.04 10.90
C GLY A 3 -14.40 0.03 9.45
N LYS A 4 -13.26 -0.64 9.21
CA LYS A 4 -12.66 -0.79 7.89
C LYS A 4 -12.67 -2.25 7.46
N ILE A 5 -13.08 -2.55 6.24
CA ILE A 5 -13.00 -3.91 5.68
C ILE A 5 -11.52 -4.26 5.43
N ILE A 6 -11.01 -5.20 6.19
CA ILE A 6 -9.62 -5.65 6.06
C ILE A 6 -9.48 -6.89 5.18
N LYS A 7 -10.56 -7.66 4.97
CA LYS A 7 -10.53 -8.89 4.18
C LYS A 7 -11.93 -9.26 3.67
N GLY A 8 -12.00 -9.88 2.49
CA GLY A 8 -13.24 -10.42 1.92
C GLY A 8 -13.04 -11.83 1.39
N ILE A 9 -13.82 -12.81 1.90
CA ILE A 9 -13.72 -14.22 1.49
C ILE A 9 -15.12 -14.80 1.40
N ALA A 10 -15.44 -15.43 0.26
CA ALA A 10 -16.67 -16.21 0.06
C ALA A 10 -17.98 -15.48 0.43
N GLY A 11 -18.02 -14.15 0.25
CA GLY A 11 -19.19 -13.33 0.56
C GLY A 11 -19.26 -12.85 2.02
N PHE A 12 -18.28 -13.18 2.83
CA PHE A 12 -18.07 -12.62 4.17
C PHE A 12 -17.00 -11.54 4.11
N TYR A 13 -17.16 -10.52 4.96
CA TYR A 13 -16.24 -9.39 5.11
C TYR A 13 -15.77 -9.32 6.55
N TYR A 14 -14.47 -9.21 6.73
CA TYR A 14 -13.87 -9.03 8.04
C TYR A 14 -13.66 -7.54 8.26
N VAL A 15 -14.37 -6.99 9.23
CA VAL A 15 -14.37 -5.56 9.52
C VAL A 15 -13.58 -5.32 10.81
N HIS A 16 -12.50 -4.57 10.69
CA HIS A 16 -11.74 -4.09 11.85
C HIS A 16 -12.38 -2.82 12.38
N ALA A 17 -12.87 -2.87 13.61
CA ALA A 17 -13.52 -1.75 14.29
C ALA A 17 -12.73 -1.36 15.54
N VAL A 18 -12.45 -0.08 15.69
CA VAL A 18 -11.76 0.48 16.85
C VAL A 18 -12.80 1.12 17.77
N ASP A 19 -12.85 0.68 19.02
CA ASP A 19 -13.74 1.19 20.04
C ASP A 19 -13.02 2.10 21.04
N VAL A 20 -13.81 2.93 21.73
CA VAL A 20 -13.32 3.72 22.86
C VAL A 20 -12.88 2.76 23.98
N GLY A 21 -11.56 2.69 24.20
CA GLY A 21 -10.95 1.80 25.19
C GLY A 21 -10.20 0.59 24.62
N ASN A 22 -10.39 0.26 23.33
CA ASN A 22 -9.59 -0.74 22.64
C ASN A 22 -8.94 -0.15 21.38
N THR A 23 -7.77 0.45 21.55
CA THR A 23 -7.02 1.11 20.47
C THR A 23 -6.50 0.14 19.40
N MET A 24 -6.44 -1.16 19.71
CA MET A 24 -6.05 -2.21 18.77
C MET A 24 -7.22 -2.71 17.94
N GLY A 25 -8.45 -2.35 18.31
CA GLY A 25 -9.67 -2.73 17.61
C GLY A 25 -10.05 -4.20 17.75
N THR A 26 -11.19 -4.53 17.20
CA THR A 26 -11.75 -5.88 17.15
C THR A 26 -12.15 -6.22 15.72
N VAL A 27 -11.91 -7.45 15.29
CA VAL A 27 -12.31 -7.91 13.95
C VAL A 27 -13.64 -8.66 14.05
N TYR A 28 -14.63 -8.21 13.29
CA TYR A 28 -15.95 -8.83 13.19
C TYR A 28 -16.13 -9.50 11.84
N GLU A 29 -16.66 -10.72 11.82
CA GLU A 29 -17.11 -11.38 10.62
C GLU A 29 -18.51 -10.86 10.23
N CYS A 30 -18.59 -10.15 9.11
CA CYS A 30 -19.80 -9.47 8.68
C CYS A 30 -20.34 -10.01 7.36
N LYS A 31 -21.67 -9.97 7.20
CA LYS A 31 -22.33 -10.12 5.93
C LYS A 31 -22.73 -8.76 5.36
N ALA A 32 -22.64 -8.62 4.04
CA ALA A 32 -23.18 -7.45 3.36
C ALA A 32 -24.68 -7.64 3.12
N LYS A 33 -25.51 -6.63 3.43
CA LYS A 33 -26.94 -6.65 3.11
C LYS A 33 -27.14 -6.72 1.59
N GLY A 34 -28.18 -7.41 1.15
CA GLY A 34 -28.51 -7.60 -0.27
C GLY A 34 -28.75 -6.29 -1.07
N VAL A 35 -28.97 -5.17 -0.38
CA VAL A 35 -29.13 -3.82 -0.95
C VAL A 35 -27.90 -3.41 -1.78
N PHE A 36 -26.68 -3.72 -1.34
CA PHE A 36 -25.44 -3.36 -2.07
C PHE A 36 -25.34 -4.03 -3.45
N ARG A 37 -26.05 -5.15 -3.66
CA ARG A 37 -26.18 -5.78 -5.00
C ARG A 37 -27.10 -5.01 -5.92
N LYS A 38 -28.11 -4.32 -5.37
CA LYS A 38 -29.05 -3.51 -6.16
C LYS A 38 -28.41 -2.21 -6.63
N ASP A 39 -27.54 -1.61 -5.79
CA ASP A 39 -26.88 -0.34 -6.09
C ASP A 39 -25.58 -0.51 -6.88
N HIS A 40 -25.29 -1.74 -7.37
CA HIS A 40 -24.04 -2.09 -8.08
C HIS A 40 -22.73 -1.71 -7.33
N ARG A 41 -22.81 -1.42 -6.02
CA ARG A 41 -21.65 -1.11 -5.18
C ARG A 41 -21.20 -2.37 -4.43
N LYS A 42 -20.22 -3.05 -4.99
CA LYS A 42 -19.59 -4.19 -4.32
C LYS A 42 -18.66 -3.69 -3.22
N PRO A 43 -18.77 -4.19 -1.95
CA PRO A 43 -17.78 -3.90 -0.93
C PRO A 43 -16.39 -4.38 -1.34
N LEU A 44 -15.39 -3.54 -1.11
CA LEU A 44 -13.98 -3.82 -1.36
C LEU A 44 -13.20 -3.86 -0.04
N VAL A 45 -12.06 -4.51 -0.03
CA VAL A 45 -11.05 -4.33 1.01
C VAL A 45 -10.65 -2.87 1.03
N GLY A 46 -10.53 -2.28 2.22
CA GLY A 46 -10.26 -0.86 2.40
C GLY A 46 -11.49 0.02 2.54
N ASP A 47 -12.70 -0.47 2.23
CA ASP A 47 -13.92 0.31 2.47
C ASP A 47 -14.09 0.64 3.95
N ASP A 48 -14.40 1.90 4.23
CA ASP A 48 -14.91 2.30 5.53
C ASP A 48 -16.42 2.04 5.57
N VAL A 49 -16.89 1.44 6.66
CA VAL A 49 -18.26 0.96 6.77
C VAL A 49 -18.90 1.32 8.10
N GLU A 50 -20.22 1.43 8.09
CA GLU A 50 -21.03 1.29 9.29
C GLU A 50 -21.59 -0.12 9.40
N MET A 51 -21.44 -0.72 10.58
CA MET A 51 -21.90 -2.08 10.87
C MET A 51 -22.76 -2.15 12.11
N ASP A 52 -23.66 -3.12 12.12
CA ASP A 52 -24.44 -3.52 13.29
C ASP A 52 -23.82 -4.78 13.88
N VAL A 53 -23.49 -4.79 15.17
CA VAL A 53 -23.02 -5.97 15.88
C VAL A 53 -24.23 -6.85 16.19
N LEU A 54 -24.17 -8.11 15.79
CA LEU A 54 -25.23 -9.10 16.04
C LEU A 54 -24.91 -9.98 17.24
N ASP A 55 -23.65 -10.34 17.40
CA ASP A 55 -23.16 -11.19 18.49
C ASP A 55 -21.75 -10.74 18.89
N GLU A 56 -21.64 -10.17 20.06
CA GLU A 56 -20.36 -9.65 20.59
C GLU A 56 -19.42 -10.79 20.98
N ALA A 57 -19.95 -11.90 21.49
CA ALA A 57 -19.14 -13.03 21.93
C ALA A 57 -18.53 -13.79 20.72
N GLN A 58 -19.29 -13.92 19.64
CA GLN A 58 -18.86 -14.57 18.41
C GLN A 58 -18.22 -13.60 17.40
N LYS A 59 -18.19 -12.29 17.71
CA LYS A 59 -17.68 -11.24 16.82
C LYS A 59 -18.36 -11.27 15.45
N LYS A 60 -19.68 -11.31 15.42
CA LYS A 60 -20.50 -11.32 14.20
C LYS A 60 -21.26 -10.03 14.02
N GLY A 61 -21.36 -9.59 12.76
CA GLY A 61 -22.08 -8.37 12.41
C GLY A 61 -22.65 -8.36 11.02
N ASN A 62 -23.32 -7.27 10.68
CA ASN A 62 -23.78 -6.95 9.34
C ASN A 62 -23.28 -5.58 8.93
N ILE A 63 -22.76 -5.46 7.70
CA ILE A 63 -22.47 -4.16 7.08
C ILE A 63 -23.82 -3.49 6.79
N ARG A 64 -24.04 -2.32 7.39
CA ARG A 64 -25.22 -1.51 7.20
C ARG A 64 -25.06 -0.55 6.04
N GLU A 65 -23.91 0.09 5.95
CA GLU A 65 -23.60 1.13 4.97
C GLU A 65 -22.13 1.10 4.54
N LEU A 66 -21.88 1.39 3.26
CA LEU A 66 -20.54 1.68 2.73
C LEU A 66 -20.37 3.19 2.71
N LEU A 67 -19.35 3.69 3.40
CA LEU A 67 -19.04 5.12 3.42
C LEU A 67 -18.42 5.55 2.07
N PRO A 68 -18.41 6.85 1.74
CA PRO A 68 -17.80 7.35 0.53
C PRO A 68 -16.31 6.98 0.43
N ARG A 69 -15.90 6.51 -0.74
CA ARG A 69 -14.49 6.25 -1.04
C ARG A 69 -13.81 7.56 -1.44
N HIS A 70 -12.59 7.76 -0.98
CA HIS A 70 -11.71 8.85 -1.45
C HIS A 70 -10.73 8.37 -2.54
N SER A 71 -10.45 7.06 -2.59
CA SER A 71 -9.65 6.45 -3.65
C SER A 71 -10.13 5.02 -3.94
N GLU A 72 -9.83 4.53 -5.14
CA GLU A 72 -10.11 3.15 -5.53
C GLU A 72 -9.04 2.67 -6.51
N LEU A 73 -8.23 1.71 -6.08
CA LEU A 73 -7.27 1.04 -6.95
C LEU A 73 -8.00 0.04 -7.85
N ILE A 74 -7.62 0.01 -9.13
CA ILE A 74 -8.20 -0.92 -10.11
C ILE A 74 -7.59 -2.32 -9.95
N ARG A 75 -6.30 -2.40 -9.71
CA ARG A 75 -5.57 -3.66 -9.54
C ARG A 75 -4.44 -3.49 -8.50
N PRO A 76 -4.58 -4.14 -7.35
CA PRO A 76 -5.77 -4.87 -6.88
C PRO A 76 -6.97 -3.95 -6.64
N ALA A 77 -8.20 -4.49 -6.72
CA ALA A 77 -9.40 -3.73 -6.40
C ALA A 77 -9.47 -3.50 -4.88
N VAL A 78 -9.04 -2.33 -4.44
CA VAL A 78 -8.96 -1.92 -3.02
C VAL A 78 -9.37 -0.45 -2.91
N ALA A 79 -10.17 -0.14 -1.89
CA ALA A 79 -10.64 1.21 -1.62
C ALA A 79 -9.78 1.93 -0.57
N ASN A 80 -9.85 3.26 -0.57
CA ASN A 80 -9.32 4.13 0.47
C ASN A 80 -7.82 3.89 0.76
N VAL A 81 -7.03 3.75 -0.31
CA VAL A 81 -5.57 3.73 -0.22
C VAL A 81 -5.06 5.17 -0.24
N ASP A 82 -4.30 5.56 0.78
CA ASP A 82 -3.80 6.93 0.95
C ASP A 82 -2.45 7.15 0.29
N GLN A 83 -1.61 6.10 0.19
CA GLN A 83 -0.26 6.21 -0.36
C GLN A 83 0.31 4.85 -0.74
N ALA A 84 1.39 4.86 -1.53
CA ALA A 84 2.18 3.69 -1.88
C ALA A 84 3.59 3.78 -1.29
N LEU A 85 4.05 2.70 -0.64
CA LEU A 85 5.44 2.50 -0.23
C LEU A 85 6.11 1.60 -1.25
N VAL A 86 6.93 2.18 -2.14
CA VAL A 86 7.63 1.47 -3.21
C VAL A 86 9.02 1.08 -2.73
N ILE A 87 9.25 -0.23 -2.51
CA ILE A 87 10.45 -0.75 -1.86
C ILE A 87 11.40 -1.35 -2.88
N PHE A 88 12.64 -0.88 -2.88
CA PHE A 88 13.77 -1.43 -3.62
C PHE A 88 14.94 -1.71 -2.69
N ALA A 89 15.80 -2.66 -3.04
CA ALA A 89 17.07 -2.83 -2.35
C ALA A 89 18.12 -1.90 -2.96
N ILE A 90 19.05 -1.39 -2.15
CA ILE A 90 20.16 -0.54 -2.64
C ILE A 90 21.10 -1.36 -3.52
N THR A 91 21.39 -2.62 -3.13
CA THR A 91 22.38 -3.46 -3.83
C THR A 91 21.87 -4.85 -4.21
N LYS A 92 21.41 -5.66 -3.28
CA LYS A 92 21.09 -7.09 -3.49
C LYS A 92 19.59 -7.36 -3.28
N PRO A 93 18.79 -7.43 -4.38
CA PRO A 93 19.17 -7.32 -5.81
C PRO A 93 19.51 -5.89 -6.21
N GLN A 94 20.30 -5.71 -7.27
CA GLN A 94 20.55 -4.38 -7.86
C GLN A 94 19.22 -3.76 -8.28
N PRO A 95 18.98 -2.47 -7.99
CA PRO A 95 17.74 -1.81 -8.34
C PRO A 95 17.59 -1.69 -9.86
N ASN A 96 16.41 -2.07 -10.34
CA ASN A 96 16.00 -1.79 -11.71
C ASN A 96 15.19 -0.49 -11.71
N PHE A 97 15.84 0.63 -12.05
CA PHE A 97 15.20 1.95 -12.02
C PHE A 97 14.06 2.07 -13.03
N ASN A 98 14.15 1.43 -14.19
CA ASN A 98 13.04 1.38 -15.14
C ASN A 98 11.79 0.72 -14.52
N LEU A 99 11.97 -0.31 -13.70
CA LEU A 99 10.87 -0.91 -12.97
C LEU A 99 10.35 0.00 -11.86
N LEU A 100 11.23 0.72 -11.16
CA LEU A 100 10.84 1.70 -10.14
C LEU A 100 9.99 2.80 -10.76
N ASP A 101 10.45 3.41 -11.86
CA ASP A 101 9.72 4.47 -12.57
C ASP A 101 8.35 3.99 -13.03
N ARG A 102 8.24 2.76 -13.53
CA ARG A 102 6.94 2.16 -13.87
C ARG A 102 6.00 2.04 -12.68
N PHE A 103 6.49 1.70 -11.49
CA PHE A 103 5.67 1.70 -10.29
C PHE A 103 5.18 3.10 -9.93
N LEU A 104 6.06 4.10 -10.05
CA LEU A 104 5.71 5.49 -9.75
C LEU A 104 4.63 6.01 -10.71
N ILE A 105 4.83 5.83 -12.01
CA ILE A 105 3.85 6.22 -13.04
C ILE A 105 2.50 5.56 -12.80
N MET A 106 2.49 4.27 -12.50
CA MET A 106 1.26 3.53 -12.28
C MET A 106 0.49 4.03 -11.05
N MET A 107 1.18 4.41 -9.99
CA MET A 107 0.53 5.00 -8.82
C MET A 107 0.03 6.40 -9.11
N GLN A 108 0.81 7.23 -9.81
CA GLN A 108 0.40 8.56 -10.26
C GLN A 108 -0.84 8.52 -11.16
N GLN A 109 -0.94 7.52 -12.07
CA GLN A 109 -2.15 7.32 -12.90
C GLN A 109 -3.42 7.05 -12.07
N GLN A 110 -3.29 6.71 -10.81
CA GLN A 110 -4.38 6.44 -9.88
C GLN A 110 -4.46 7.49 -8.77
N ASP A 111 -3.75 8.61 -8.91
CA ASP A 111 -3.65 9.70 -7.93
C ASP A 111 -3.18 9.24 -6.55
N ILE A 112 -2.32 8.21 -6.50
CA ILE A 112 -1.77 7.68 -5.24
C ILE A 112 -0.36 8.23 -5.02
N PRO A 113 -0.13 9.03 -3.96
CA PRO A 113 1.19 9.53 -3.60
C PRO A 113 2.17 8.39 -3.29
N CYS A 114 3.42 8.52 -3.77
CA CYS A 114 4.46 7.53 -3.59
C CYS A 114 5.52 7.96 -2.59
N ILE A 115 5.95 7.00 -1.76
CA ILE A 115 7.17 7.10 -0.95
C ILE A 115 8.12 6.01 -1.46
N ILE A 116 9.33 6.38 -1.83
CA ILE A 116 10.36 5.45 -2.25
C ILE A 116 11.16 5.02 -1.03
N CYS A 117 11.28 3.72 -0.82
CA CYS A 117 12.03 3.13 0.29
C CYS A 117 13.17 2.27 -0.25
N PHE A 118 14.39 2.72 -0.09
CA PHE A 118 15.58 1.92 -0.38
C PHE A 118 15.99 1.14 0.88
N ASN A 119 15.75 -0.18 0.83
CA ASN A 119 16.08 -1.10 1.91
C ASN A 119 17.49 -1.69 1.75
N LYS A 120 17.98 -2.31 2.81
CA LYS A 120 19.29 -2.97 2.92
C LYS A 120 20.47 -1.99 2.86
N GLN A 121 20.30 -0.80 3.47
CA GLN A 121 21.40 0.17 3.58
C GLN A 121 22.60 -0.37 4.36
N ASP A 122 22.41 -1.41 5.17
CA ASP A 122 23.44 -2.09 5.96
C ASP A 122 24.49 -2.83 5.12
N ILE A 123 24.19 -3.09 3.85
CA ILE A 123 25.11 -3.74 2.89
C ILE A 123 25.47 -2.84 1.72
N ASP A 124 25.29 -1.53 1.87
CA ASP A 124 25.68 -0.50 0.90
C ASP A 124 27.15 -0.09 1.10
N GLU A 125 28.06 -0.95 0.67
CA GLU A 125 29.51 -0.73 0.76
C GLU A 125 30.00 0.42 -0.13
N GLU A 126 29.29 0.73 -1.20
CA GLU A 126 29.66 1.72 -2.20
C GLU A 126 29.04 3.10 -1.92
N GLY A 127 28.19 3.26 -0.89
CA GLY A 127 27.55 4.53 -0.54
C GLY A 127 26.51 5.02 -1.55
N LYS A 128 25.92 4.12 -2.35
CA LYS A 128 24.97 4.44 -3.44
C LYS A 128 23.64 5.02 -2.94
N LYS A 129 23.31 4.84 -1.67
CA LYS A 129 22.05 5.30 -1.09
C LYS A 129 21.83 6.80 -1.25
N GLU A 130 22.91 7.60 -1.11
CA GLU A 130 22.81 9.06 -1.22
C GLU A 130 22.53 9.49 -2.66
N ASP A 131 23.18 8.84 -3.64
CA ASP A 131 22.97 9.12 -5.06
C ASP A 131 21.53 8.78 -5.48
N TYR A 132 21.03 7.60 -5.10
CA TYR A 132 19.67 7.16 -5.43
C TYR A 132 18.62 8.06 -4.77
N ARG A 133 18.86 8.45 -3.53
CA ARG A 133 18.01 9.37 -2.81
C ARG A 133 17.97 10.73 -3.48
N ALA A 134 19.12 11.29 -3.82
CA ALA A 134 19.23 12.61 -4.46
C ALA A 134 18.50 12.65 -5.80
N ILE A 135 18.62 11.60 -6.64
CA ILE A 135 17.94 11.50 -7.94
C ILE A 135 16.44 11.63 -7.77
N TYR A 136 15.82 10.82 -6.90
CA TYR A 136 14.37 10.81 -6.75
C TYR A 136 13.81 11.97 -5.93
N GLU A 137 14.57 12.53 -4.99
CA GLU A 137 14.18 13.75 -4.28
C GLU A 137 14.17 14.96 -5.24
N GLN A 138 15.12 15.05 -6.18
CA GLN A 138 15.11 16.06 -7.24
C GLN A 138 13.91 15.92 -8.19
N ALA A 139 13.47 14.69 -8.43
CA ALA A 139 12.24 14.40 -9.18
C ALA A 139 10.96 14.64 -8.35
N GLY A 140 11.06 15.12 -7.12
CA GLY A 140 9.91 15.48 -6.27
C GLY A 140 9.35 14.33 -5.43
N PHE A 141 9.97 13.14 -5.43
CA PHE A 141 9.52 12.02 -4.62
C PHE A 141 10.13 12.02 -3.22
N ARG A 142 9.30 11.73 -2.23
CA ARG A 142 9.82 11.48 -0.88
C ARG A 142 10.57 10.16 -0.87
N THR A 143 11.86 10.21 -0.47
CA THR A 143 12.74 9.05 -0.47
C THR A 143 13.30 8.80 0.92
N ILE A 144 13.34 7.54 1.33
CA ILE A 144 13.91 7.09 2.60
C ILE A 144 14.83 5.90 2.40
N THR A 145 15.80 5.75 3.28
CA THR A 145 16.71 4.60 3.31
C THR A 145 16.59 3.87 4.65
N VAL A 146 16.58 2.54 4.63
CA VAL A 146 16.37 1.72 5.82
C VAL A 146 17.18 0.44 5.77
N SER A 147 17.31 -0.21 6.93
CA SER A 147 17.70 -1.61 7.04
C SER A 147 16.67 -2.37 7.87
N ALA A 148 15.85 -3.19 7.22
CA ALA A 148 14.95 -4.08 7.93
C ALA A 148 15.70 -5.11 8.77
N ALA A 149 16.90 -5.55 8.33
CA ALA A 149 17.74 -6.52 9.04
C ALA A 149 18.28 -5.94 10.37
N LYS A 150 18.70 -4.68 10.36
CA LYS A 150 19.22 -3.98 11.56
C LYS A 150 18.18 -3.14 12.28
N LYS A 151 16.94 -3.10 11.77
CA LYS A 151 15.84 -2.25 12.27
C LYS A 151 16.16 -0.76 12.25
N GLU A 152 17.00 -0.30 11.34
CA GLU A 152 17.37 1.10 11.16
C GLU A 152 16.35 1.82 10.27
N GLY A 153 15.88 3.01 10.67
CA GLY A 153 14.91 3.81 9.93
C GLY A 153 13.47 3.31 10.01
N ILE A 154 13.17 2.30 10.84
CA ILE A 154 11.81 1.74 10.98
C ILE A 154 10.86 2.76 11.61
N ASP A 155 11.31 3.51 12.61
CA ASP A 155 10.51 4.55 13.27
C ASP A 155 10.06 5.63 12.28
N THR A 156 10.95 6.03 11.36
CA THR A 156 10.63 6.98 10.30
C THR A 156 9.51 6.45 9.39
N ILE A 157 9.56 5.16 9.03
CA ILE A 157 8.46 4.55 8.26
C ILE A 157 7.17 4.55 9.08
N GLN A 158 7.21 4.14 10.34
CA GLN A 158 6.03 4.10 11.20
C GLN A 158 5.34 5.47 11.27
N GLU A 159 6.11 6.55 11.40
CA GLU A 159 5.58 7.91 11.38
C GLU A 159 4.92 8.27 10.05
N LEU A 160 5.53 7.88 8.93
CA LEU A 160 5.01 8.13 7.58
C LEU A 160 3.71 7.38 7.29
N LEU A 161 3.53 6.22 7.90
CA LEU A 161 2.37 5.36 7.71
C LEU A 161 1.22 5.68 8.68
N ARG A 162 1.47 6.42 9.76
CA ARG A 162 0.50 6.66 10.84
C ARG A 162 -0.80 7.25 10.31
N GLY A 163 -1.93 6.62 10.68
CA GLY A 163 -3.28 7.01 10.30
C GLY A 163 -3.61 6.82 8.82
N LYS A 164 -2.84 5.98 8.10
CA LYS A 164 -2.99 5.80 6.66
C LYS A 164 -3.12 4.33 6.27
N THR A 165 -3.79 4.10 5.16
CA THR A 165 -3.80 2.82 4.44
C THR A 165 -2.74 2.88 3.35
N THR A 166 -1.68 2.10 3.49
CA THR A 166 -0.51 2.12 2.59
C THR A 166 -0.41 0.83 1.80
N THR A 167 -0.36 0.93 0.46
CA THR A 167 0.00 -0.22 -0.37
C THR A 167 1.51 -0.39 -0.46
N VAL A 168 1.98 -1.64 -0.44
CA VAL A 168 3.41 -1.96 -0.55
C VAL A 168 3.71 -2.57 -1.90
N ALA A 169 4.63 -1.96 -2.65
CA ALA A 169 5.05 -2.39 -3.98
C ALA A 169 6.56 -2.63 -4.04
N GLY A 170 7.02 -3.37 -5.05
CA GLY A 170 8.43 -3.59 -5.30
C GLY A 170 8.75 -5.04 -5.72
N PRO A 171 9.93 -5.28 -6.32
CA PRO A 171 10.32 -6.59 -6.84
C PRO A 171 10.54 -7.64 -5.74
N SER A 172 10.72 -8.89 -6.14
CA SER A 172 11.05 -9.97 -5.20
C SER A 172 12.46 -9.78 -4.62
N GLY A 173 12.66 -10.20 -3.38
CA GLY A 173 13.98 -10.20 -2.73
C GLY A 173 14.45 -8.85 -2.17
N VAL A 174 13.68 -7.76 -2.30
CA VAL A 174 14.05 -6.44 -1.75
C VAL A 174 13.81 -6.30 -0.24
N GLY A 175 13.17 -7.30 0.39
CA GLY A 175 12.92 -7.32 1.83
C GLY A 175 11.56 -6.75 2.26
N LYS A 176 10.55 -6.74 1.37
CA LYS A 176 9.18 -6.30 1.71
C LYS A 176 8.61 -6.98 2.95
N SER A 177 8.60 -8.32 2.96
CA SER A 177 8.08 -9.10 4.09
C SER A 177 8.86 -8.84 5.38
N SER A 178 10.19 -8.72 5.30
CA SER A 178 11.01 -8.38 6.47
C SER A 178 10.66 -7.01 7.03
N LEU A 179 10.43 -6.02 6.16
CA LEU A 179 10.04 -4.68 6.57
C LEU A 179 8.65 -4.67 7.20
N VAL A 180 7.67 -5.33 6.58
CA VAL A 180 6.31 -5.46 7.13
C VAL A 180 6.34 -6.15 8.50
N ASN A 181 7.14 -7.21 8.67
CA ASN A 181 7.32 -7.88 9.96
C ASN A 181 7.93 -6.94 11.02
N CYS A 182 8.89 -6.09 10.65
CA CYS A 182 9.43 -5.08 11.58
C CYS A 182 8.36 -4.08 12.03
N LEU A 183 7.49 -3.66 11.13
CA LEU A 183 6.40 -2.73 11.42
C LEU A 183 5.32 -3.35 12.31
N GLN A 184 5.08 -4.65 12.17
CA GLN A 184 4.15 -5.40 13.01
C GLN A 184 4.69 -5.71 14.40
N SER A 185 6.00 -5.94 14.57
CA SER A 185 6.60 -6.35 15.85
C SER A 185 6.52 -5.28 16.95
N GLY A 186 6.15 -4.05 16.62
CA GLY A 186 5.78 -3.01 17.60
C GLY A 186 4.35 -3.13 18.13
N THR A 187 3.54 -4.03 17.57
CA THR A 187 2.11 -4.14 17.84
C THR A 187 1.84 -5.54 18.40
N VAL A 188 1.73 -5.65 19.72
CA VAL A 188 1.30 -6.91 20.38
C VAL A 188 -0.19 -7.09 20.08
N MET A 189 -0.52 -7.73 18.97
CA MET A 189 -1.87 -8.23 18.75
C MET A 189 -2.04 -9.52 19.54
N GLU A 190 -2.94 -9.54 20.51
CA GLU A 190 -3.51 -10.76 21.10
C GLU A 190 -4.40 -11.50 20.08
N THR A 191 -3.86 -11.81 18.92
CA THR A 191 -4.51 -12.69 17.96
C THR A 191 -3.58 -13.84 17.65
N GLY A 192 -3.60 -14.81 18.58
CA GLY A 192 -3.01 -16.12 18.33
C GLY A 192 -3.66 -16.76 17.13
N SER A 193 -3.06 -16.62 15.95
CA SER A 193 -3.20 -17.47 14.76
C SER A 193 -2.78 -16.82 13.43
N ILE A 194 -2.49 -15.51 13.38
CA ILE A 194 -2.17 -14.84 12.10
C ILE A 194 -0.69 -15.01 11.73
N SER A 195 0.24 -15.01 12.72
CA SER A 195 1.67 -15.17 12.47
C SER A 195 2.06 -16.56 11.92
N GLU A 196 1.34 -17.62 12.29
CA GLU A 196 1.59 -18.97 11.74
C GLU A 196 1.12 -19.15 10.28
N LYS A 197 0.20 -18.30 9.79
CA LYS A 197 -0.27 -18.38 8.41
C LYS A 197 0.65 -17.70 7.41
N ILE A 198 1.46 -16.73 7.82
CA ILE A 198 2.43 -16.05 6.95
C ILE A 198 3.57 -17.01 6.55
N GLU A 199 4.01 -17.91 7.44
CA GLU A 199 5.02 -18.93 7.11
C GLU A 199 4.48 -20.08 6.26
N ARG A 200 3.18 -20.37 6.28
CA ARG A 200 2.55 -21.46 5.52
C ARG A 200 2.02 -21.11 4.15
N GLY A 201 2.10 -19.85 3.71
CA GLY A 201 1.56 -19.35 2.46
C GLY A 201 2.41 -19.64 1.19
N LYS A 202 3.01 -20.84 1.07
CA LYS A 202 3.31 -21.40 -0.25
C LYS A 202 2.02 -21.96 -0.82
N HIS A 203 1.47 -21.27 -1.83
CA HIS A 203 0.27 -21.61 -2.59
C HIS A 203 -1.08 -21.24 -1.95
N THR A 204 -1.70 -20.33 -2.61
CA THR A 204 -3.10 -20.09 -2.94
C THR A 204 -3.69 -18.77 -2.50
N THR A 205 -4.29 -18.17 -3.49
CA THR A 205 -5.33 -17.14 -3.55
C THR A 205 -4.89 -15.68 -3.52
N ARG A 206 -5.17 -15.06 -4.64
CA ARG A 206 -5.09 -13.64 -5.03
C ARG A 206 -6.10 -12.76 -4.25
N HIS A 207 -6.12 -12.83 -2.93
CA HIS A 207 -6.99 -11.97 -2.13
C HIS A 207 -6.15 -10.88 -1.48
N SER A 208 -6.53 -9.63 -1.72
CA SER A 208 -5.98 -8.49 -1.00
C SER A 208 -6.40 -8.58 0.47
N GLU A 209 -5.50 -8.29 1.38
CA GLU A 209 -5.75 -8.24 2.81
C GLU A 209 -5.04 -7.03 3.41
N LEU A 210 -5.74 -6.27 4.26
CA LEU A 210 -5.15 -5.19 5.04
C LEU A 210 -4.65 -5.72 6.38
N ILE A 211 -3.40 -5.42 6.68
CA ILE A 211 -2.77 -5.73 7.96
C ILE A 211 -2.81 -4.45 8.80
N SER A 212 -3.46 -4.47 9.94
CA SER A 212 -3.39 -3.39 10.92
C SER A 212 -2.04 -3.43 11.63
N ILE A 213 -1.31 -2.32 11.64
CA ILE A 213 0.00 -2.17 12.29
C ILE A 213 -0.01 -1.20 13.47
N ALA A 214 -1.00 -0.34 13.53
CA ALA A 214 -1.30 0.57 14.64
C ALA A 214 -2.75 1.04 14.51
N GLN A 215 -3.20 1.86 15.45
CA GLN A 215 -4.53 2.49 15.36
C GLN A 215 -4.68 3.21 14.02
N ASP A 216 -5.76 2.92 13.30
CA ASP A 216 -6.13 3.49 11.99
C ASP A 216 -4.99 3.43 10.94
N THR A 217 -4.02 2.52 11.13
CA THR A 217 -2.84 2.38 10.28
C THR A 217 -2.79 0.99 9.68
N TYR A 218 -2.84 0.92 8.33
CA TYR A 218 -2.96 -0.34 7.62
C TYR A 218 -1.93 -0.48 6.52
N ILE A 219 -1.44 -1.69 6.33
CA ILE A 219 -0.62 -2.08 5.18
C ILE A 219 -1.43 -3.04 4.32
N LEU A 220 -1.49 -2.75 3.02
CA LEU A 220 -2.05 -3.65 2.04
C LEU A 220 -0.97 -4.65 1.61
N ASP A 221 -1.11 -5.89 2.06
CA ASP A 221 -0.29 -6.99 1.55
C ASP A 221 -0.92 -7.55 0.28
N THR A 222 -0.27 -7.29 -0.83
CA THR A 222 -0.70 -7.78 -2.14
C THR A 222 0.35 -8.70 -2.72
N PRO A 223 0.12 -10.01 -2.70
CA PRO A 223 0.94 -10.91 -3.51
C PRO A 223 0.70 -10.59 -5.00
N GLY A 224 1.72 -10.08 -5.67
CA GLY A 224 1.69 -9.93 -7.12
C GLY A 224 1.75 -8.53 -7.72
N PHE A 225 2.08 -7.48 -6.97
CA PHE A 225 2.43 -6.18 -7.54
C PHE A 225 3.69 -6.23 -8.46
N SER A 226 4.33 -7.38 -8.58
CA SER A 226 5.51 -7.58 -9.43
C SER A 226 5.20 -7.76 -10.93
N SER A 227 3.92 -7.91 -11.31
CA SER A 227 3.50 -8.16 -12.70
C SER A 227 2.56 -7.07 -13.24
N LEU A 228 2.81 -5.83 -12.90
CA LEU A 228 1.96 -4.72 -13.29
C LEU A 228 2.22 -4.31 -14.74
N GLY A 229 1.20 -4.51 -15.57
CA GLY A 229 1.09 -3.79 -16.83
C GLY A 229 0.75 -2.33 -16.53
N LEU A 230 1.50 -1.39 -17.09
CA LEU A 230 1.07 -0.01 -17.18
C LEU A 230 -0.34 0.00 -17.78
N PHE A 231 -1.26 0.75 -17.18
CA PHE A 231 -2.51 1.08 -17.86
C PHE A 231 -2.12 1.74 -19.18
N ARG A 232 -2.93 1.54 -20.22
CA ARG A 232 -2.66 2.12 -21.54
C ARG A 232 -2.24 3.58 -21.39
N LEU A 233 -0.95 3.81 -21.56
CA LEU A 233 -0.33 5.11 -21.55
C LEU A 233 0.15 5.36 -22.96
N GLU A 234 -0.39 6.39 -23.59
CA GLU A 234 0.09 6.83 -24.88
C GLU A 234 1.45 7.51 -24.71
N LYS A 235 2.29 7.39 -25.72
CA LYS A 235 3.67 7.87 -25.70
C LYS A 235 3.77 9.36 -25.37
N GLU A 236 2.82 10.14 -25.86
CA GLU A 236 2.72 11.59 -25.70
C GLU A 236 2.37 12.01 -24.27
N GLN A 237 1.69 11.14 -23.50
CA GLN A 237 1.30 11.37 -22.11
C GLN A 237 2.42 11.09 -21.12
N LEU A 238 3.50 10.41 -21.55
CA LEU A 238 4.55 9.98 -20.66
C LEU A 238 5.20 11.14 -19.89
N ALA A 239 5.40 12.28 -20.52
CA ALA A 239 6.01 13.46 -19.92
C ALA A 239 5.23 13.99 -18.71
N GLU A 240 3.91 13.83 -18.68
CA GLU A 240 3.04 14.29 -17.57
C GLU A 240 3.37 13.58 -16.24
N PHE A 241 3.99 12.38 -16.31
CA PHE A 241 4.36 11.59 -15.14
C PHE A 241 5.80 11.82 -14.66
N TYR A 242 6.51 12.78 -15.27
CA TYR A 242 7.86 13.19 -14.89
C TYR A 242 7.83 14.66 -14.44
N PRO A 243 7.51 14.95 -13.16
CA PRO A 243 7.34 16.32 -12.67
C PRO A 243 8.61 17.18 -12.82
N GLU A 244 9.78 16.53 -12.91
CA GLU A 244 11.06 17.19 -13.19
C GLU A 244 11.13 17.86 -14.56
N PHE A 245 10.25 17.54 -15.49
CA PHE A 245 10.19 18.21 -16.80
C PHE A 245 9.45 19.57 -16.76
N ALA A 246 8.52 19.74 -15.83
CA ALA A 246 7.70 20.94 -15.76
C ALA A 246 8.49 22.26 -15.74
N PRO A 247 9.62 22.41 -15.02
CA PRO A 247 10.42 23.64 -15.07
C PRO A 247 11.03 23.95 -16.45
N PHE A 248 11.19 22.92 -17.29
CA PHE A 248 11.85 23.02 -18.60
C PHE A 248 10.87 23.21 -19.76
N GLU A 249 9.59 22.89 -19.59
CA GLU A 249 8.57 23.03 -20.65
C GLU A 249 8.51 24.43 -21.28
N LYS A 250 8.68 25.46 -20.46
CA LYS A 250 8.70 26.86 -20.93
C LYS A 250 9.85 27.18 -21.89
N TYR A 251 10.88 26.35 -21.95
CA TYR A 251 12.00 26.53 -22.88
C TYR A 251 11.84 25.75 -24.17
N CYS A 252 10.81 24.92 -24.28
CA CYS A 252 10.54 24.18 -25.50
C CYS A 252 10.08 25.13 -26.62
N ARG A 253 10.64 24.94 -27.80
CA ARG A 253 10.31 25.79 -28.99
C ARG A 253 8.89 25.54 -29.51
N PHE A 254 8.34 24.38 -29.28
CA PHE A 254 7.03 23.94 -29.75
C PHE A 254 6.15 23.46 -28.61
N GLY A 255 4.87 23.82 -28.64
CA GLY A 255 3.88 23.20 -27.72
C GLY A 255 3.75 21.71 -27.99
N GLY A 256 3.70 20.90 -26.96
CA GLY A 256 3.64 19.43 -27.06
C GLY A 256 4.99 18.78 -27.39
N CYS A 257 6.10 19.41 -27.04
CA CYS A 257 7.42 18.83 -27.18
C CYS A 257 7.55 17.55 -26.33
N SER A 258 7.94 16.45 -26.96
CA SER A 258 8.12 15.15 -26.31
C SER A 258 9.49 14.99 -25.63
N HIS A 259 10.35 15.99 -25.69
CA HIS A 259 11.73 15.97 -25.13
C HIS A 259 12.62 14.81 -25.65
N ILE A 260 12.38 14.32 -26.86
CA ILE A 260 13.05 13.12 -27.43
C ILE A 260 14.14 13.49 -28.46
N SER A 261 14.44 14.72 -28.71
CA SER A 261 15.47 15.11 -29.73
C SER A 261 16.67 15.76 -29.12
#